data_0a5d12e08d14b659bd8e1be27108ddc5
#
_entry.id   0a5d12e08d14b659bd8e1be27108ddc5
#
_cell.length_a   1.000
_cell.length_b   1.000
_cell.length_c   1.000
_cell.angle_alpha   90.00
_cell.angle_beta   90.00
_cell.angle_gamma   90.00
#
_symmetry.space_group_name_H-M   'P 1'
#
loop_
_entity.id
_entity.type
_entity.pdbx_description
1 polymer ?
#
loop_
_entity_poly.entity_id
_entity_poly.type
_entity_poly.pdbx_seq_one_letter_code
_entity_poly.pdbx_strand_id
1 'polypeptide(L)'
;MKYKYLPNNIKKIHHYFFTLPPDDKYIRYTMEKAMYLVDETGLAQYNTLKERGFYSNILGTSAVFSIFCDSIRFDKSTMEFTYYGRQRIERRSNILMRELVTAGQLRRVPRTENNPHGLLIVNWRTLLNKDIEQKTKSNY
;
A
#
# COMPACT_ATOMS: atom_id res chain seq x y z
N MET A 1 -23.20 -7.55 -11.32
CA MET A 1 -21.78 -7.76 -11.70
C MET A 1 -20.90 -6.64 -11.37
N LYS A 2 -21.31 -5.91 -10.43
CA LYS A 2 -20.55 -4.74 -10.01
C LYS A 2 -19.09 -5.06 -9.62
N TYR A 3 -18.82 -6.26 -9.15
CA TYR A 3 -17.47 -6.62 -8.70
C TYR A 3 -16.60 -7.20 -9.78
N LYS A 4 -17.16 -7.51 -10.94
CA LYS A 4 -16.39 -8.01 -12.08
C LYS A 4 -15.32 -7.01 -12.49
N TYR A 5 -15.60 -5.73 -12.33
CA TYR A 5 -14.69 -4.66 -12.73
C TYR A 5 -14.11 -3.92 -11.55
N LEU A 6 -14.09 -4.57 -10.38
CA LEU A 6 -13.40 -3.97 -9.24
C LEU A 6 -11.96 -3.72 -9.66
N PRO A 7 -11.53 -2.47 -9.66
CA PRO A 7 -10.23 -2.15 -10.23
C PRO A 7 -9.10 -2.76 -9.45
N ASN A 8 -8.26 -3.53 -10.13
CA ASN A 8 -7.07 -4.11 -9.54
C ASN A 8 -6.07 -3.04 -9.11
N ASN A 9 -6.23 -1.82 -9.60
CA ASN A 9 -5.39 -0.70 -9.24
C ASN A 9 -5.33 -0.46 -7.73
N ILE A 10 -6.46 -0.68 -7.04
CA ILE A 10 -6.51 -0.48 -5.59
C ILE A 10 -5.58 -1.47 -4.89
N LYS A 11 -5.66 -2.75 -5.24
CA LYS A 11 -4.75 -3.76 -4.69
C LYS A 11 -3.31 -3.50 -5.10
N LYS A 12 -3.10 -3.15 -6.35
CA LYS A 12 -1.78 -2.95 -6.93
C LYS A 12 -1.03 -1.82 -6.23
N ILE A 13 -1.69 -0.69 -6.00
CA ILE A 13 -1.06 0.43 -5.33
C ILE A 13 -0.67 0.08 -3.89
N HIS A 14 -1.53 -0.66 -3.19
CA HIS A 14 -1.21 -1.10 -1.84
C HIS A 14 -0.05 -2.09 -1.84
N HIS A 15 0.03 -2.96 -2.84
CA HIS A 15 1.16 -3.85 -3.01
C HIS A 15 2.46 -3.07 -3.20
N TYR A 16 2.46 -2.07 -4.07
CA TYR A 16 3.66 -1.26 -4.33
C TYR A 16 4.11 -0.49 -3.10
N PHE A 17 3.16 0.05 -2.33
CA PHE A 17 3.50 0.86 -1.15
C PHE A 17 3.92 0.02 0.05
N PHE A 18 3.38 -1.19 0.20
CA PHE A 18 3.45 -1.91 1.46
C PHE A 18 3.99 -3.34 1.37
N THR A 19 4.39 -3.82 0.21
CA THR A 19 5.12 -5.08 0.08
C THR A 19 6.57 -4.73 -0.22
N LEU A 20 7.39 -4.73 0.83
CA LEU A 20 8.71 -4.14 0.76
C LEU A 20 9.73 -5.06 1.43
N PRO A 21 10.57 -5.73 0.63
CA PRO A 21 11.76 -6.40 1.17
C PRO A 21 12.81 -5.34 1.54
N PRO A 22 13.81 -5.68 2.35
CA PRO A 22 14.84 -4.72 2.73
C PRO A 22 15.88 -4.54 1.61
N ASP A 23 15.42 -4.04 0.48
CA ASP A 23 16.20 -3.83 -0.74
C ASP A 23 15.89 -2.44 -1.29
N ASP A 24 16.84 -1.54 -1.19
CA ASP A 24 16.67 -0.15 -1.59
C ASP A 24 16.28 0.00 -3.07
N LYS A 25 16.90 -0.77 -3.95
CA LYS A 25 16.58 -0.72 -5.38
C LYS A 25 15.15 -1.14 -5.64
N TYR A 26 14.71 -2.20 -4.97
CA TYR A 26 13.36 -2.69 -5.12
C TYR A 26 12.34 -1.67 -4.60
N ILE A 27 12.59 -1.07 -3.44
CA ILE A 27 11.70 -0.06 -2.87
C ILE A 27 11.56 1.11 -3.82
N ARG A 28 12.66 1.63 -4.34
CA ARG A 28 12.62 2.75 -5.30
C ARG A 28 11.90 2.38 -6.58
N TYR A 29 12.12 1.17 -7.08
CA TYR A 29 11.49 0.69 -8.30
C TYR A 29 9.96 0.63 -8.14
N THR A 30 9.46 0.04 -7.05
CA THR A 30 8.02 -0.05 -6.83
C THR A 30 7.39 1.31 -6.60
N MET A 31 8.08 2.21 -5.91
CA MET A 31 7.58 3.56 -5.69
C MET A 31 7.49 4.37 -6.98
N GLU A 32 8.45 4.23 -7.87
CA GLU A 32 8.35 4.86 -9.19
C GLU A 32 7.11 4.40 -9.94
N LYS A 33 6.85 3.10 -9.92
CA LYS A 33 5.65 2.54 -10.57
C LYS A 33 4.37 3.05 -9.92
N ALA A 34 4.37 3.15 -8.59
CA ALA A 34 3.23 3.63 -7.84
C ALA A 34 2.86 5.07 -8.17
N MET A 35 3.86 5.91 -8.44
CA MET A 35 3.63 7.32 -8.69
C MET A 35 2.82 7.59 -9.97
N TYR A 36 2.81 6.65 -10.90
CA TYR A 36 1.97 6.77 -12.10
C TYR A 36 0.49 6.44 -11.81
N LEU A 37 0.18 5.93 -10.63
CA LEU A 37 -1.14 5.43 -10.28
C LEU A 37 -1.84 6.28 -9.22
N VAL A 38 -1.19 7.33 -8.71
CA VAL A 38 -1.71 8.15 -7.61
C VAL A 38 -1.57 9.64 -7.95
N ASP A 39 -2.42 10.45 -7.32
CA ASP A 39 -2.32 11.90 -7.40
C ASP A 39 -1.35 12.43 -6.34
N GLU A 40 -1.40 13.74 -6.09
CA GLU A 40 -0.53 14.41 -5.12
C GLU A 40 -0.75 13.90 -3.69
N THR A 41 -1.92 13.34 -3.37
CA THR A 41 -2.14 12.77 -2.02
C THR A 41 -1.33 11.50 -1.81
N GLY A 42 -1.17 10.69 -2.86
CA GLY A 42 -0.30 9.52 -2.82
C GLY A 42 1.17 9.91 -2.70
N LEU A 43 1.58 10.92 -3.45
CA LEU A 43 2.93 11.45 -3.34
C LEU A 43 3.19 12.00 -1.94
N ALA A 44 2.21 12.68 -1.35
CA ALA A 44 2.33 13.20 0.02
C ALA A 44 2.49 12.07 1.02
N GLN A 45 1.77 10.96 0.87
CA GLN A 45 1.95 9.80 1.74
C GLN A 45 3.34 9.21 1.61
N TYR A 46 3.85 9.07 0.41
CA TYR A 46 5.20 8.57 0.19
C TYR A 46 6.23 9.47 0.86
N ASN A 47 6.11 10.79 0.68
CA ASN A 47 7.04 11.74 1.28
C ASN A 47 6.97 11.71 2.81
N THR A 48 5.78 11.58 3.38
CA THR A 48 5.60 11.48 4.83
C THR A 48 6.27 10.23 5.39
N LEU A 49 6.08 9.10 4.75
CA LEU A 49 6.72 7.85 5.17
C LEU A 49 8.24 7.97 5.08
N LYS A 50 8.73 8.57 4.02
CA LYS A 50 10.16 8.77 3.79
C LYS A 50 10.77 9.67 4.87
N GLU A 51 10.11 10.78 5.19
CA GLU A 51 10.57 11.73 6.21
C GLU A 51 10.56 11.12 7.61
N ARG A 52 9.60 10.24 7.88
CA ARG A 52 9.53 9.54 9.17
C ARG A 52 10.51 8.38 9.28
N GLY A 53 11.31 8.15 8.26
CA GLY A 53 12.30 7.08 8.26
C GLY A 53 11.74 5.69 8.06
N PHE A 54 10.53 5.57 7.54
CA PHE A 54 9.88 4.27 7.33
C PHE A 54 10.73 3.34 6.46
N TYR A 55 11.19 3.83 5.31
CA TYR A 55 12.00 3.03 4.39
C TYR A 55 13.40 2.80 4.92
N SER A 56 14.00 3.81 5.53
CA SER A 56 15.32 3.66 6.16
C SER A 56 15.29 2.64 7.28
N ASN A 57 14.21 2.58 8.03
CA ASN A 57 14.05 1.62 9.11
C ASN A 57 13.91 0.19 8.58
N ILE A 58 13.21 0.00 7.47
CA ILE A 58 13.12 -1.31 6.80
C ILE A 58 14.52 -1.78 6.43
N LEU A 59 15.31 -0.92 5.78
CA LEU A 59 16.66 -1.25 5.36
C LEU A 59 17.57 -1.51 6.55
N GLY A 60 17.50 -0.66 7.57
CA GLY A 60 18.37 -0.77 8.75
C GLY A 60 18.10 -1.97 9.63
N THR A 61 16.86 -2.42 9.70
CA THR A 61 16.47 -3.57 10.54
C THR A 61 16.35 -4.86 9.75
N SER A 62 16.52 -4.83 8.45
CA SER A 62 16.29 -5.97 7.55
C SER A 62 14.88 -6.55 7.71
N ALA A 63 13.90 -5.69 7.97
CA ALA A 63 12.52 -6.12 8.10
C ALA A 63 11.91 -6.42 6.74
N VAL A 64 11.01 -7.41 6.70
CA VAL A 64 10.24 -7.74 5.49
C VAL A 64 8.80 -7.35 5.73
N PHE A 65 8.29 -6.44 4.90
CA PHE A 65 6.91 -5.98 4.96
C PHE A 65 6.08 -6.68 3.89
N SER A 66 4.92 -7.19 4.28
CA SER A 66 3.94 -7.79 3.37
C SER A 66 2.57 -7.21 3.65
N ILE A 67 1.75 -7.07 2.61
CA ILE A 67 0.38 -6.59 2.74
C ILE A 67 -0.59 -7.68 2.30
N PHE A 68 -1.65 -7.88 3.06
CA PHE A 68 -2.72 -8.82 2.74
C PHE A 68 -4.02 -8.04 2.66
N CYS A 69 -4.73 -8.19 1.55
CA CYS A 69 -6.02 -7.55 1.35
C CYS A 69 -7.12 -8.44 1.94
N ASP A 70 -7.84 -7.93 2.91
CA ASP A 70 -8.99 -8.65 3.49
C ASP A 70 -10.25 -8.36 2.68
N SER A 71 -10.49 -7.10 2.32
CA SER A 71 -11.64 -6.73 1.49
C SER A 71 -11.46 -5.33 0.94
N ILE A 72 -12.24 -5.03 -0.08
CA ILE A 72 -12.33 -3.69 -0.66
C ILE A 72 -13.80 -3.36 -0.83
N ARG A 73 -14.22 -2.21 -0.30
CA ARG A 73 -15.52 -1.64 -0.60
C ARG A 73 -15.33 -0.64 -1.72
N PHE A 74 -16.16 -0.74 -2.73
CA PHE A 74 -16.09 0.16 -3.87
C PHE A 74 -17.48 0.58 -4.30
N ASP A 75 -17.70 1.89 -4.34
CA ASP A 75 -18.96 2.46 -4.81
C ASP A 75 -18.77 2.95 -6.25
N LYS A 76 -19.36 2.23 -7.18
CA LYS A 76 -19.22 2.52 -8.60
C LYS A 76 -19.81 3.87 -8.99
N SER A 77 -20.82 4.36 -8.28
CA SER A 77 -21.46 5.63 -8.61
C SER A 77 -20.61 6.84 -8.19
N THR A 78 -19.93 6.75 -7.06
CA THR A 78 -19.05 7.82 -6.56
C THR A 78 -17.60 7.56 -6.87
N MET A 79 -17.25 6.33 -7.27
CA MET A 79 -15.88 5.87 -7.48
C MET A 79 -15.05 5.87 -6.20
N GLU A 80 -15.69 5.91 -5.05
CA GLU A 80 -15.01 5.86 -3.76
C GLU A 80 -14.70 4.44 -3.36
N PHE A 81 -13.55 4.25 -2.70
CA PHE A 81 -13.17 2.94 -2.18
C PHE A 81 -12.70 3.04 -0.73
N THR A 82 -12.85 1.92 -0.03
CA THR A 82 -12.20 1.70 1.26
C THR A 82 -11.47 0.36 1.18
N TYR A 83 -10.20 0.36 1.50
CA TYR A 83 -9.35 -0.83 1.48
C TYR A 83 -9.13 -1.29 2.91
N TYR A 84 -9.38 -2.58 3.17
CA TYR A 84 -9.15 -3.21 4.46
C TYR A 84 -8.06 -4.26 4.30
N GLY A 85 -6.98 -4.11 5.03
CA GLY A 85 -5.87 -5.04 4.92
C GLY A 85 -5.13 -5.22 6.23
N ARG A 86 -4.17 -6.11 6.18
CA ARG A 86 -3.25 -6.36 7.29
C ARG A 86 -1.84 -6.33 6.77
N GLN A 87 -0.97 -5.70 7.54
CA GLN A 87 0.47 -5.68 7.27
C GLN A 87 1.14 -6.70 8.17
N ARG A 88 2.02 -7.49 7.58
CA ARG A 88 2.88 -8.41 8.31
C ARG A 88 4.29 -7.87 8.23
N ILE A 89 4.86 -7.58 9.38
CA ILE A 89 6.20 -7.02 9.49
C ILE A 89 7.06 -8.07 10.16
N GLU A 90 7.87 -8.74 9.37
CA GLU A 90 8.75 -9.78 9.87
C GLU A 90 10.12 -9.20 10.16
N ARG A 91 10.50 -9.25 11.43
CA ARG A 91 11.81 -8.80 11.91
C ARG A 91 12.62 -10.02 12.32
N ARG A 92 13.88 -9.79 12.68
CA ARG A 92 14.77 -10.88 13.11
C ARG A 92 14.19 -11.66 14.30
N SER A 93 13.66 -10.97 15.31
CA SER A 93 13.23 -11.57 16.57
C SER A 93 11.73 -11.68 16.75
N ASN A 94 10.94 -11.00 15.90
CA ASN A 94 9.49 -11.01 16.07
C ASN A 94 8.76 -10.77 14.75
N ILE A 95 7.47 -11.05 14.79
CA ILE A 95 6.54 -10.77 13.71
C ILE A 95 5.45 -9.87 14.27
N LEU A 96 5.27 -8.72 13.65
CA LEU A 96 4.25 -7.76 14.03
C LEU A 96 3.15 -7.76 12.96
N MET A 97 1.90 -7.83 13.42
CA MET A 97 0.75 -7.66 12.53
C MET A 97 0.09 -6.33 12.83
N ARG A 98 -0.24 -5.60 11.76
CA ARG A 98 -0.92 -4.31 11.83
C ARG A 98 -2.17 -4.33 10.98
N GLU A 99 -3.20 -3.67 11.46
CA GLU A 99 -4.38 -3.40 10.66
C GLU A 99 -4.16 -2.11 9.88
N LEU A 100 -4.51 -2.14 8.59
CA LEU A 100 -4.40 -0.98 7.71
C LEU A 100 -5.72 -0.78 6.99
N VAL A 101 -6.28 0.42 7.14
CA VAL A 101 -7.47 0.81 6.39
C VAL A 101 -7.16 2.12 5.68
N THR A 102 -7.36 2.13 4.36
CA THR A 102 -7.20 3.35 3.58
C THR A 102 -8.48 3.64 2.81
N ALA A 103 -8.61 4.87 2.38
CA ALA A 103 -9.75 5.30 1.57
C ALA A 103 -9.28 6.27 0.50
N GLY A 104 -10.05 6.36 -0.57
CA GLY A 104 -9.78 7.27 -1.66
C GLY A 104 -10.85 7.17 -2.72
N GLN A 105 -10.54 7.71 -3.89
CA GLN A 105 -11.41 7.62 -5.05
C GLN A 105 -10.59 7.22 -6.27
N LEU A 106 -11.26 6.63 -7.25
CA LEU A 106 -10.66 6.39 -8.56
C LEU A 106 -11.15 7.47 -9.52
N ARG A 107 -10.22 7.98 -10.31
CA ARG A 107 -10.55 8.96 -11.36
C ARG A 107 -10.03 8.42 -12.68
N ARG A 108 -10.84 8.54 -13.73
CA ARG A 108 -10.44 8.16 -15.07
C ARG A 108 -9.47 9.21 -15.62
N VAL A 109 -8.39 8.73 -16.20
CA VAL A 109 -7.38 9.57 -16.85
C VAL A 109 -7.02 8.92 -18.18
N PRO A 110 -6.39 9.64 -19.10
CA PRO A 110 -5.92 9.04 -20.35
C PRO A 110 -5.00 7.85 -20.07
N ARG A 111 -5.14 6.80 -20.84
CA ARG A 111 -4.27 5.62 -20.73
C ARG A 111 -2.89 5.97 -21.23
N THR A 112 -1.89 5.49 -20.49
CA THR A 112 -0.49 5.63 -20.85
C THR A 112 0.21 4.29 -20.67
N GLU A 113 1.45 4.21 -21.13
CA GLU A 113 2.26 3.00 -20.97
C GLU A 113 2.42 2.64 -19.50
N ASN A 114 2.59 3.64 -18.64
CA ASN A 114 2.80 3.43 -17.20
C ASN A 114 1.50 3.35 -16.39
N ASN A 115 0.37 3.67 -17.02
CA ASN A 115 -0.95 3.54 -16.43
C ASN A 115 -1.92 3.05 -17.50
N PRO A 116 -1.80 1.77 -17.91
CA PRO A 116 -2.57 1.26 -19.06
C PRO A 116 -4.06 1.12 -18.80
N HIS A 117 -4.48 1.09 -17.54
CA HIS A 117 -5.91 1.03 -17.22
C HIS A 117 -6.57 2.41 -17.19
N GLY A 118 -5.78 3.47 -17.19
CA GLY A 118 -6.30 4.83 -17.19
C GLY A 118 -7.10 5.16 -15.94
N LEU A 119 -6.65 4.71 -14.79
CA LEU A 119 -7.26 4.99 -13.49
C LEU A 119 -6.23 5.54 -12.54
N LEU A 120 -6.60 6.63 -11.86
CA LEU A 120 -5.73 7.27 -10.89
C LEU A 120 -6.39 7.23 -9.52
N ILE A 121 -5.62 6.89 -8.49
CA ILE A 121 -6.10 6.97 -7.12
C ILE A 121 -5.92 8.41 -6.66
N VAL A 122 -7.03 9.01 -6.22
CA VAL A 122 -7.06 10.40 -5.77
C VAL A 122 -7.61 10.47 -4.36
N ASN A 123 -7.30 11.54 -3.65
CA ASN A 123 -7.75 11.75 -2.26
C ASN A 123 -7.44 10.55 -1.37
N TRP A 124 -6.26 9.97 -1.56
CA TRP A 124 -5.87 8.76 -0.84
C TRP A 124 -5.40 9.12 0.56
N ARG A 125 -5.93 8.40 1.56
CA ARG A 125 -5.64 8.68 2.96
C ARG A 125 -5.72 7.41 3.79
N THR A 126 -4.96 7.38 4.86
CA THR A 126 -4.99 6.28 5.82
C THR A 126 -5.99 6.59 6.91
N LEU A 127 -6.96 5.71 7.10
CA LEU A 127 -7.99 5.86 8.14
C LEU A 127 -7.59 5.17 9.44
N LEU A 128 -6.86 4.08 9.33
CA LEU A 128 -6.44 3.29 10.48
C LEU A 128 -5.14 2.58 10.16
N ASN A 129 -4.21 2.61 11.10
CA ASN A 129 -2.99 1.82 11.02
C ASN A 129 -2.54 1.55 12.44
N LYS A 130 -2.85 0.35 12.96
CA LYS A 130 -2.54 0.02 14.35
C LYS A 130 -2.09 -1.42 14.50
N ASP A 131 -1.26 -1.65 15.50
CA ASP A 131 -0.77 -2.97 15.85
C ASP A 131 -1.92 -3.83 16.37
N ILE A 132 -2.00 -5.06 15.86
CA ILE A 132 -3.02 -6.04 16.29
C ILE A 132 -2.37 -7.09 17.16
N GLU A 133 -1.21 -7.60 16.75
CA GLU A 133 -0.57 -8.73 17.38
C GLU A 133 0.92 -8.67 17.16
N GLN A 134 1.69 -9.14 18.16
CA GLN A 134 3.12 -9.28 18.05
C GLN A 134 3.53 -10.64 18.62
N LYS A 135 4.30 -11.39 17.85
CA LYS A 135 4.80 -12.69 18.25
C LYS A 135 6.31 -12.71 18.25
N THR A 136 6.90 -13.23 19.32
CA THR A 136 8.33 -13.47 19.38
C THR A 136 8.65 -14.73 18.64
N LYS A 137 9.70 -14.73 17.84
CA LYS A 137 10.14 -15.94 17.13
C LYS A 137 10.83 -16.90 18.08
N SER A 138 10.59 -18.19 17.84
CA SER A 138 11.26 -19.24 18.56
C SER A 138 12.71 -19.34 18.11
N ASN A 139 13.61 -19.71 19.04
CA ASN A 139 15.04 -19.82 18.79
C ASN A 139 15.55 -21.25 18.60
N TYR A 140 14.67 -22.18 18.36
CA TYR A 140 15.19 -23.53 18.13
C TYR A 140 15.16 -23.94 16.73
#